data_34d21dcf54204676953847cfc8915976
#
_entry.id   34d21dcf54204676953847cfc8915976
#
_cell.length_a   1.000
_cell.length_b   1.000
_cell.length_c   1.000
_cell.angle_alpha   90.00
_cell.angle_beta   90.00
_cell.angle_gamma   90.00
#
_symmetry.space_group_name_H-M   'P 1'
#
loop_
_entity.id
_entity.type
_entity.pdbx_description
1 polymer ?
#
loop_
_entity_poly.entity_id
_entity_poly.type
_entity_poly.pdbx_seq_one_letter_code
_entity_poly.pdbx_strand_id
1 'polypeptide(L)'
;MDLQPVDELWSDDIVRNDYNTHMKGMAVFEFSITDVPKLINDFYKETNTSSEDYHYYILHQANLYILKQLSRKCKIPMDKIPVSIDRFGNNSSNSIPLVLSDHFHAKAQDLRLFISGFGAGLSWGCGTININTDVIFPIVESDEFYKD
;
A
#
# COMPACT_ATOMS: atom_id res chain seq x y z
N MET A 1 8.69 17.76 22.22
CA MET A 1 7.35 17.32 22.64
C MET A 1 7.59 16.31 23.76
N ASP A 2 7.27 16.69 24.99
CA ASP A 2 7.47 15.78 26.12
C ASP A 2 6.34 14.76 26.12
N LEU A 3 6.67 13.52 25.77
CA LEU A 3 5.72 12.40 25.82
C LEU A 3 5.29 12.20 27.28
N GLN A 4 4.00 12.29 27.53
CA GLN A 4 3.44 12.03 28.85
C GLN A 4 2.87 10.60 28.87
N PRO A 5 3.25 9.78 29.82
CA PRO A 5 2.72 8.43 29.97
C PRO A 5 1.30 8.48 30.58
N VAL A 6 0.36 9.07 29.84
CA VAL A 6 -1.06 9.02 30.22
C VAL A 6 -1.64 7.74 29.67
N ASP A 7 -1.95 6.82 30.56
CA ASP A 7 -2.58 5.56 30.21
C ASP A 7 -4.04 5.80 29.79
N GLU A 8 -4.38 5.41 28.55
CA GLU A 8 -5.74 5.45 28.02
C GLU A 8 -6.30 4.03 27.90
N LEU A 9 -7.49 3.81 28.44
CA LEU A 9 -8.23 2.57 28.20
C LEU A 9 -8.93 2.63 26.85
N TRP A 10 -8.56 1.71 25.97
CA TRP A 10 -9.15 1.61 24.64
C TRP A 10 -10.38 0.67 24.64
N SER A 11 -11.14 0.71 23.57
CA SER A 11 -12.36 -0.10 23.40
C SER A 11 -12.13 -1.62 23.38
N ASP A 12 -10.89 -2.06 23.36
CA ASP A 12 -10.46 -3.47 23.46
C ASP A 12 -9.97 -3.84 24.87
N ASP A 13 -10.25 -3.00 25.88
CA ASP A 13 -9.83 -3.13 27.27
C ASP A 13 -8.30 -3.18 27.49
N ILE A 14 -7.52 -2.74 26.51
CA ILE A 14 -6.07 -2.64 26.61
C ILE A 14 -5.67 -1.22 26.98
N VAL A 15 -4.89 -1.09 28.04
CA VAL A 15 -4.31 0.19 28.47
C VAL A 15 -3.14 0.54 27.55
N ARG A 16 -3.17 1.73 26.96
CA ARG A 16 -2.10 2.25 26.08
C ARG A 16 -1.70 3.65 26.52
N ASN A 17 -0.48 4.02 26.18
CA ASN A 17 0.07 5.35 26.40
C ASN A 17 0.98 5.77 25.24
N ASP A 18 1.58 6.95 25.30
CA ASP A 18 2.40 7.51 24.21
C ASP A 18 3.64 6.68 23.83
N TYR A 19 4.03 5.72 24.67
CA TYR A 19 5.14 4.80 24.39
C TYR A 19 4.71 3.54 23.61
N ASN A 20 3.41 3.35 23.43
CA ASN A 20 2.88 2.20 22.69
C ASN A 20 2.52 2.59 21.25
N THR A 21 2.70 1.67 20.33
CA THR A 21 2.13 1.80 18.99
C THR A 21 0.63 1.55 19.05
N HIS A 22 -0.16 2.51 18.59
CA HIS A 22 -1.60 2.38 18.55
C HIS A 22 -2.12 2.47 17.11
N MET A 23 -3.17 1.74 16.81
CA MET A 23 -3.89 1.85 15.57
C MET A 23 -5.40 1.69 15.82
N LYS A 24 -6.17 2.72 15.47
CA LYS A 24 -7.64 2.64 15.43
C LYS A 24 -8.05 1.93 14.13
N GLY A 25 -8.03 0.59 14.15
CA GLY A 25 -8.18 -0.24 12.96
C GLY A 25 -9.42 0.06 12.12
N MET A 26 -10.57 0.33 12.77
CA MET A 26 -11.80 0.70 12.06
C MET A 26 -11.67 2.04 11.32
N ALA A 27 -11.05 3.04 11.94
CA ALA A 27 -10.83 4.35 11.28
C ALA A 27 -9.87 4.23 10.09
N VAL A 28 -8.80 3.44 10.24
CA VAL A 28 -7.86 3.14 9.13
C VAL A 28 -8.56 2.39 8.01
N PHE A 29 -9.41 1.42 8.35
CA PHE A 29 -10.20 0.70 7.36
C PHE A 29 -11.16 1.62 6.61
N GLU A 30 -11.97 2.40 7.33
CA GLU A 30 -12.94 3.34 6.75
C GLU A 30 -12.25 4.32 5.79
N PHE A 31 -11.20 4.98 6.24
CA PHE A 31 -10.36 5.85 5.42
C PHE A 31 -9.84 5.16 4.15
N SER A 32 -9.33 3.93 4.28
CA SER A 32 -8.77 3.19 3.15
C SER A 32 -9.80 2.87 2.06
N ILE A 33 -11.08 2.75 2.43
CA ILE A 33 -12.15 2.42 1.49
C ILE A 33 -13.04 3.62 1.11
N THR A 34 -12.77 4.81 1.64
CA THR A 34 -13.50 6.05 1.31
C THR A 34 -12.59 7.08 0.66
N ASP A 35 -11.55 7.52 1.36
CA ASP A 35 -10.69 8.62 0.90
C ASP A 35 -9.71 8.17 -0.18
N VAL A 36 -9.16 6.95 -0.07
CA VAL A 36 -8.25 6.41 -1.10
C VAL A 36 -8.96 6.23 -2.45
N PRO A 37 -10.16 5.62 -2.54
CA PRO A 37 -10.91 5.60 -3.79
C PRO A 37 -11.26 6.97 -4.34
N LYS A 38 -11.58 7.93 -3.47
CA LYS A 38 -11.84 9.31 -3.88
C LYS A 38 -10.61 9.93 -4.53
N LEU A 39 -9.44 9.80 -3.90
CA LEU A 39 -8.16 10.26 -4.46
C LEU A 39 -7.91 9.66 -5.84
N ILE A 40 -8.06 8.35 -6.01
CA ILE A 40 -7.84 7.66 -7.29
C ILE A 40 -8.79 8.20 -8.37
N ASN A 41 -10.07 8.35 -8.05
CA ASN A 41 -11.07 8.87 -8.99
C ASN A 41 -10.84 10.34 -9.33
N ASP A 42 -10.41 11.15 -8.38
CA ASP A 42 -10.08 12.57 -8.62
C ASP A 42 -8.82 12.67 -9.48
N PHE A 43 -7.81 11.83 -9.24
CA PHE A 43 -6.61 11.74 -10.08
C PHE A 43 -6.96 11.40 -11.54
N TYR A 44 -7.86 10.44 -11.78
CA TYR A 44 -8.31 10.12 -13.14
C TYR A 44 -8.96 11.32 -13.85
N LYS A 45 -9.78 12.08 -13.13
CA LYS A 45 -10.43 13.27 -13.69
C LYS A 45 -9.40 14.36 -14.04
N GLU A 46 -8.47 14.63 -13.12
CA GLU A 46 -7.48 15.69 -13.29
C GLU A 46 -6.46 15.39 -14.37
N THR A 47 -6.11 14.12 -14.55
CA THR A 47 -5.15 13.67 -15.56
C THR A 47 -5.82 13.24 -16.87
N ASN A 48 -7.16 13.27 -16.95
CA ASN A 48 -7.95 12.77 -18.07
C ASN A 48 -7.57 11.32 -18.44
N THR A 49 -7.44 10.47 -17.41
CA THR A 49 -7.13 9.04 -17.54
C THR A 49 -8.23 8.18 -16.94
N SER A 50 -8.13 6.89 -17.16
CA SER A 50 -9.05 5.87 -16.65
C SER A 50 -8.28 4.63 -16.18
N SER A 51 -8.99 3.64 -15.67
CA SER A 51 -8.38 2.36 -15.27
C SER A 51 -7.77 1.58 -16.44
N GLU A 52 -8.14 1.89 -17.68
CA GLU A 52 -7.61 1.22 -18.86
C GLU A 52 -6.23 1.75 -19.29
N ASP A 53 -5.87 2.96 -18.84
CA ASP A 53 -4.61 3.61 -19.21
C ASP A 53 -3.37 3.04 -18.51
N TYR A 54 -3.57 2.14 -17.55
CA TYR A 54 -2.50 1.55 -16.74
C TYR A 54 -2.44 0.04 -16.94
N HIS A 55 -1.22 -0.47 -17.07
CA HIS A 55 -0.99 -1.91 -17.14
C HIS A 55 -1.28 -2.58 -15.80
N TYR A 56 -0.75 -1.99 -14.71
CA TYR A 56 -0.95 -2.51 -13.36
C TYR A 56 -1.08 -1.39 -12.32
N TYR A 57 -1.65 -1.75 -11.17
CA TYR A 57 -1.87 -0.92 -10.01
C TYR A 57 -1.05 -1.42 -8.82
N ILE A 58 0.02 -0.72 -8.50
CA ILE A 58 0.90 -1.05 -7.39
C ILE A 58 0.40 -0.33 -6.15
N LEU A 59 -0.44 -1.00 -5.40
CA LEU A 59 -1.10 -0.45 -4.22
C LEU A 59 -0.39 -0.91 -2.95
N HIS A 60 -0.38 -0.06 -1.93
CA HIS A 60 0.03 -0.47 -0.59
C HIS A 60 -0.70 -1.74 -0.16
N GLN A 61 0.04 -2.71 0.35
CA GLN A 61 -0.45 -4.03 0.74
C GLN A 61 -0.94 -4.03 2.19
N ALA A 62 -2.04 -3.29 2.47
CA ALA A 62 -2.61 -3.20 3.83
C ALA A 62 -3.20 -4.53 4.29
N ASN A 63 -4.14 -5.07 3.53
CA ASN A 63 -4.68 -6.43 3.59
C ASN A 63 -5.46 -6.74 2.31
N LEU A 64 -5.69 -8.03 2.03
CA LEU A 64 -6.36 -8.47 0.80
C LEU A 64 -7.80 -7.95 0.68
N TYR A 65 -8.50 -7.77 1.80
CA TYR A 65 -9.87 -7.25 1.79
C TYR A 65 -9.92 -5.80 1.31
N ILE A 66 -9.01 -4.94 1.80
CA ILE A 66 -8.89 -3.55 1.35
C ILE A 66 -8.56 -3.50 -0.15
N LEU A 67 -7.62 -4.30 -0.65
CA LEU A 67 -7.31 -4.38 -2.08
C LEU A 67 -8.54 -4.73 -2.92
N LYS A 68 -9.34 -5.71 -2.49
CA LYS A 68 -10.60 -6.07 -3.15
C LYS A 68 -11.63 -4.93 -3.11
N GLN A 69 -11.71 -4.16 -2.02
CA GLN A 69 -12.60 -2.99 -1.94
C GLN A 69 -12.14 -1.86 -2.88
N LEU A 70 -10.84 -1.60 -2.96
CA LEU A 70 -10.27 -0.62 -3.89
C LEU A 70 -10.55 -1.01 -5.35
N SER A 71 -10.30 -2.27 -5.72
CA SER A 71 -10.65 -2.82 -7.03
C SER A 71 -12.10 -2.52 -7.40
N ARG A 72 -13.04 -2.85 -6.51
CA ARG A 72 -14.48 -2.66 -6.75
C ARG A 72 -14.87 -1.18 -6.84
N LYS A 73 -14.39 -0.34 -5.92
CA LYS A 73 -14.78 1.08 -5.84
C LYS A 73 -14.16 1.93 -6.95
N CYS A 74 -12.95 1.60 -7.38
CA CYS A 74 -12.26 2.31 -8.46
C CYS A 74 -12.44 1.64 -9.83
N LYS A 75 -13.22 0.54 -9.90
CA LYS A 75 -13.46 -0.24 -11.12
C LYS A 75 -12.16 -0.73 -11.78
N ILE A 76 -11.19 -1.11 -10.95
CA ILE A 76 -9.91 -1.66 -11.39
C ILE A 76 -10.06 -3.19 -11.41
N PRO A 77 -9.83 -3.85 -12.56
CA PRO A 77 -9.80 -5.31 -12.61
C PRO A 77 -8.80 -5.89 -11.60
N MET A 78 -9.18 -6.92 -10.87
CA MET A 78 -8.33 -7.47 -9.79
C MET A 78 -7.03 -8.10 -10.33
N ASP A 79 -7.01 -8.57 -11.56
CA ASP A 79 -5.84 -9.08 -12.28
C ASP A 79 -4.81 -7.99 -12.62
N LYS A 80 -5.22 -6.71 -12.63
CA LYS A 80 -4.32 -5.56 -12.72
C LYS A 80 -3.73 -5.13 -11.36
N ILE A 81 -4.12 -5.78 -10.25
CA ILE A 81 -3.61 -5.47 -8.90
C ILE A 81 -2.74 -6.64 -8.41
N PRO A 82 -1.42 -6.60 -8.60
CA PRO A 82 -0.55 -7.65 -8.07
C PRO A 82 -0.62 -7.69 -6.55
N VAL A 83 -0.65 -8.92 -6.01
CA VAL A 83 -0.82 -9.19 -4.59
C VAL A 83 0.39 -9.97 -4.07
N SER A 84 1.04 -9.45 -3.04
CA SER A 84 2.19 -10.08 -2.37
C SER A 84 1.98 -10.22 -0.86
N ILE A 85 0.85 -9.72 -0.35
CA ILE A 85 0.56 -9.70 1.08
C ILE A 85 0.37 -11.11 1.68
N ASP A 86 -0.04 -12.07 0.88
CA ASP A 86 -0.19 -13.48 1.26
C ASP A 86 1.13 -14.14 1.62
N ARG A 87 2.25 -13.66 1.04
CA ARG A 87 3.60 -14.19 1.29
C ARG A 87 4.40 -13.34 2.26
N PHE A 88 4.26 -12.02 2.19
CA PHE A 88 5.16 -11.10 2.90
C PHE A 88 4.45 -10.27 3.98
N GLY A 89 3.13 -10.37 4.09
CA GLY A 89 2.36 -9.56 5.01
C GLY A 89 2.36 -8.06 4.64
N ASN A 90 1.98 -7.23 5.60
CA ASN A 90 2.03 -5.78 5.47
C ASN A 90 3.41 -5.24 5.89
N ASN A 91 4.24 -4.90 4.93
CA ASN A 91 5.61 -4.37 5.14
C ASN A 91 5.65 -2.84 5.19
N SER A 92 4.55 -2.17 5.53
CA SER A 92 4.48 -0.72 5.61
C SER A 92 4.93 -0.05 4.29
N SER A 93 5.88 0.90 4.34
CA SER A 93 6.40 1.62 3.18
C SER A 93 7.06 0.72 2.13
N ASN A 94 7.59 -0.44 2.53
CA ASN A 94 8.26 -1.37 1.62
C ASN A 94 7.30 -2.19 0.76
N SER A 95 6.00 -2.15 1.02
CA SER A 95 5.02 -2.97 0.30
C SER A 95 4.99 -2.68 -1.21
N ILE A 96 5.15 -1.43 -1.62
CA ILE A 96 5.17 -1.03 -3.04
C ILE A 96 6.42 -1.57 -3.76
N PRO A 97 7.67 -1.28 -3.33
CA PRO A 97 8.85 -1.83 -3.97
C PRO A 97 8.90 -3.37 -3.90
N LEU A 98 8.38 -3.97 -2.82
CA LEU A 98 8.31 -5.42 -2.70
C LEU A 98 7.42 -6.04 -3.78
N VAL A 99 6.23 -5.47 -4.02
CA VAL A 99 5.34 -5.92 -5.10
C VAL A 99 6.01 -5.81 -6.47
N LEU A 100 6.77 -4.74 -6.71
CA LEU A 100 7.51 -4.59 -7.96
C LEU A 100 8.55 -5.71 -8.12
N SER A 101 9.38 -5.94 -7.11
CA SER A 101 10.39 -7.00 -7.11
C SER A 101 9.79 -8.39 -7.22
N ASP A 102 8.62 -8.62 -6.61
CA ASP A 102 7.96 -9.91 -6.61
C ASP A 102 7.36 -10.30 -7.96
N HIS A 103 6.73 -9.36 -8.65
CA HIS A 103 5.94 -9.64 -9.84
C HIS A 103 6.61 -9.29 -11.17
N PHE A 104 7.61 -8.39 -11.19
CA PHE A 104 8.08 -7.78 -12.44
C PHE A 104 9.58 -7.94 -12.73
N HIS A 105 10.34 -8.64 -11.92
CA HIS A 105 11.80 -8.81 -12.09
C HIS A 105 12.22 -9.75 -13.23
N ALA A 106 11.30 -10.57 -13.74
CA ALA A 106 11.68 -11.71 -14.59
C ALA A 106 11.72 -11.43 -16.10
N LYS A 107 11.10 -10.35 -16.56
CA LYS A 107 10.98 -10.05 -18.02
C LYS A 107 11.05 -8.53 -18.24
N ALA A 108 12.00 -8.10 -19.07
CA ALA A 108 12.07 -6.72 -19.51
C ALA A 108 10.82 -6.34 -20.33
N GLN A 109 10.08 -5.36 -19.87
CA GLN A 109 8.91 -4.80 -20.55
C GLN A 109 8.68 -3.37 -20.13
N ASP A 110 8.14 -2.55 -21.03
CA ASP A 110 7.77 -1.18 -20.73
C ASP A 110 6.36 -1.16 -20.13
N LEU A 111 6.26 -0.67 -18.91
CA LEU A 111 5.01 -0.60 -18.16
C LEU A 111 4.67 0.83 -17.76
N ARG A 112 3.40 1.18 -17.90
CA ARG A 112 2.80 2.34 -17.26
C ARG A 112 2.04 1.85 -16.03
N LEU A 113 2.53 2.22 -14.86
CA LEU A 113 2.00 1.79 -13.58
C LEU A 113 1.29 2.94 -12.86
N PHE A 114 0.19 2.62 -12.21
CA PHE A 114 -0.41 3.48 -11.20
C PHE A 114 0.09 3.04 -9.83
N ILE A 115 0.55 3.99 -9.01
CA ILE A 115 1.07 3.71 -7.67
C ILE A 115 0.21 4.45 -6.65
N SER A 116 -0.19 3.78 -5.57
CA SER A 116 -0.85 4.44 -4.43
C SER A 116 -0.38 3.89 -3.10
N GLY A 117 0.11 4.80 -2.26
CA GLY A 117 0.45 4.55 -0.86
C GLY A 117 -0.56 5.22 0.07
N PHE A 118 -0.85 4.57 1.19
CA PHE A 118 -1.74 5.12 2.22
C PHE A 118 -1.48 4.45 3.57
N GLY A 119 -1.74 5.16 4.66
CA GLY A 119 -1.50 4.59 5.99
C GLY A 119 -1.48 5.64 7.11
N ALA A 120 -0.55 5.42 8.04
CA ALA A 120 -0.39 6.25 9.23
C ALA A 120 -0.24 7.74 8.90
N GLY A 121 -0.84 8.53 9.78
CA GLY A 121 -0.77 9.99 9.62
C GLY A 121 -2.12 10.66 9.89
N LEU A 122 -3.28 10.41 9.30
CA LEU A 122 -3.47 9.60 8.07
C LEU A 122 -2.80 10.29 6.86
N SER A 123 -2.15 9.51 6.02
CA SER A 123 -1.49 9.99 4.81
C SER A 123 -1.87 9.11 3.63
N TRP A 124 -2.12 9.70 2.48
CA TRP A 124 -2.36 8.96 1.25
C TRP A 124 -1.93 9.77 0.04
N GLY A 125 -1.51 9.07 -0.99
CA GLY A 125 -1.07 9.68 -2.24
C GLY A 125 -1.13 8.68 -3.38
N CYS A 126 -1.17 9.19 -4.60
CA CYS A 126 -1.07 8.39 -5.79
C CYS A 126 -0.30 9.12 -6.89
N GLY A 127 0.13 8.36 -7.88
CA GLY A 127 0.84 8.87 -9.04
C GLY A 127 1.03 7.81 -10.10
N THR A 128 1.71 8.17 -11.15
CA THR A 128 2.05 7.26 -12.26
C THR A 128 3.54 7.20 -12.48
N ILE A 129 4.00 6.04 -12.96
CA ILE A 129 5.38 5.83 -13.38
C ILE A 129 5.39 5.03 -14.69
N ASN A 130 6.25 5.44 -15.61
CA ASN A 130 6.62 4.62 -16.74
C ASN A 130 7.99 4.01 -16.43
N ILE A 131 8.08 2.69 -16.50
CA ILE A 131 9.28 1.95 -16.11
C ILE A 131 9.52 0.79 -17.08
N ASN A 132 10.76 0.59 -17.47
CA ASN A 132 11.18 -0.68 -18.03
C ASN A 132 11.56 -1.62 -16.88
N THR A 133 10.99 -2.80 -16.86
CA THR A 133 11.13 -3.73 -15.73
C THR A 133 12.48 -4.43 -15.66
N ASP A 134 13.39 -4.19 -16.60
CA ASP A 134 14.79 -4.66 -16.56
C ASP A 134 15.60 -4.05 -15.41
N VAL A 135 15.14 -2.87 -14.89
CA VAL A 135 15.74 -2.23 -13.71
C VAL A 135 15.21 -2.77 -12.38
N ILE A 136 14.24 -3.70 -12.42
CA ILE A 136 13.65 -4.29 -11.21
C ILE A 136 14.39 -5.58 -10.86
N PHE A 137 15.03 -5.58 -9.71
CA PHE A 137 15.75 -6.73 -9.19
C PHE A 137 14.83 -7.69 -8.43
N PRO A 138 15.13 -8.99 -8.43
CA PRO A 138 14.39 -9.97 -7.65
C PRO A 138 14.56 -9.74 -6.14
N ILE A 139 13.63 -10.29 -5.36
CA ILE A 139 13.79 -10.38 -3.91
C ILE A 139 14.97 -11.32 -3.62
N VAL A 140 15.88 -10.88 -2.77
CA VAL A 140 17.01 -11.67 -2.29
C VAL A 140 16.71 -12.14 -0.88
N GLU A 141 16.72 -13.44 -0.67
CA GLU A 141 16.67 -14.04 0.66
C GLU A 141 18.09 -14.21 1.20
N SER A 142 18.31 -13.88 2.45
CA SER A 142 19.62 -14.00 3.10
C SER A 142 19.45 -14.53 4.52
N ASP A 143 20.27 -15.51 4.89
CA ASP A 143 20.44 -16.00 6.26
C ASP A 143 21.47 -15.19 7.04
N GLU A 144 22.00 -14.11 6.45
CA GLU A 144 22.94 -13.24 7.13
C GLU A 144 22.21 -12.34 8.12
N PHE A 145 22.58 -12.47 9.39
CA PHE A 145 22.12 -11.57 10.45
C PHE A 145 23.15 -10.48 10.68
N TYR A 146 22.64 -9.29 11.01
CA TYR A 146 23.50 -8.20 11.46
C TYR A 146 24.29 -8.68 12.67
N LYS A 147 25.61 -8.58 12.61
CA LYS A 147 26.49 -8.84 13.74
C LYS A 147 26.92 -7.48 14.28
N ASP A 148 26.53 -7.17 15.53
CA ASP A 148 27.01 -6.00 16.25
C ASP A 148 28.54 -6.04 16.43
#